data_a15e5b68bfa1ccd9efca01b23b5afe2f
#
_entry.id   a15e5b68bfa1ccd9efca01b23b5afe2f
#
_cell.length_a   1.000
_cell.length_b   1.000
_cell.length_c   1.000
_cell.angle_alpha   90.00
_cell.angle_beta   90.00
_cell.angle_gamma   90.00
#
_symmetry.space_group_name_H-M   'P 1'
#
loop_
_entity.id
_entity.type
_entity.pdbx_description
1 polymer ?
#
loop_
_entity_poly.entity_id
_entity_poly.type
_entity_poly.pdbx_seq_one_letter_code
_entity_poly.pdbx_strand_id
1 'polypeptide(L)'
;GMATSTDPPKSPTDPSSLTAEEKHHLITRNLQEVLGDDTLRKILPERNISIYWGTATTGKPHIAYFVCIAKISDFLKAGCAVTVLLADLHGYLDNLKAPWELLAHRVKYYEFIIKSMLESIGVPLEKLKFVRGTDYQLSREYTLDVYKMTSVVSQHDAKKAGAEVVKQVKFPLLSGLLY
;
A
#
# COMPACT_ATOMS: atom_id res chain seq x y z
N GLY A 1 49.39 -20.18 13.68
CA GLY A 1 48.52 -20.13 12.54
C GLY A 1 47.27 -19.35 12.90
N MET A 2 47.18 -18.06 12.52
CA MET A 2 45.93 -17.27 12.61
C MET A 2 45.05 -17.65 11.42
N ALA A 3 43.91 -18.25 11.68
CA ALA A 3 42.87 -18.48 10.67
C ALA A 3 42.09 -17.16 10.49
N THR A 4 42.32 -16.47 9.38
CA THR A 4 41.46 -15.36 8.95
C THR A 4 40.21 -15.96 8.35
N SER A 5 39.10 -15.82 9.06
CA SER A 5 37.76 -16.13 8.52
C SER A 5 37.43 -15.06 7.46
N THR A 6 37.55 -15.44 6.20
CA THR A 6 37.06 -14.63 5.09
C THR A 6 35.61 -15.03 4.82
N ASP A 7 34.70 -14.41 5.54
CA ASP A 7 33.29 -14.42 5.09
C ASP A 7 33.21 -13.74 3.70
N PRO A 8 32.49 -14.31 2.73
CA PRO A 8 32.32 -13.68 1.44
C PRO A 8 31.61 -12.33 1.63
N PRO A 9 31.95 -11.31 0.84
CA PRO A 9 31.28 -10.00 0.94
C PRO A 9 29.77 -10.19 0.73
N LYS A 10 28.99 -9.79 1.73
CA LYS A 10 27.51 -9.82 1.66
C LYS A 10 27.07 -9.04 0.43
N SER A 11 26.19 -9.64 -0.36
CA SER A 11 25.59 -8.99 -1.52
C SER A 11 25.02 -7.63 -1.10
N PRO A 12 25.21 -6.55 -1.88
CA PRO A 12 24.71 -5.20 -1.53
C PRO A 12 23.17 -5.10 -1.47
N THR A 13 22.46 -6.19 -1.67
CA THR A 13 21.00 -6.29 -1.68
C THR A 13 20.40 -7.02 -0.47
N ASP A 14 21.23 -7.49 0.49
CA ASP A 14 20.71 -8.17 1.69
C ASP A 14 20.21 -7.14 2.71
N PRO A 15 18.87 -7.07 2.98
CA PRO A 15 18.30 -6.13 3.94
C PRO A 15 18.85 -6.28 5.37
N SER A 16 19.38 -7.47 5.71
CA SER A 16 19.95 -7.74 7.03
C SER A 16 21.30 -7.04 7.24
N SER A 17 21.93 -6.57 6.17
CA SER A 17 23.22 -5.86 6.21
C SER A 17 23.08 -4.35 6.42
N LEU A 18 21.87 -3.79 6.28
CA LEU A 18 21.62 -2.35 6.40
C LEU A 18 21.54 -1.90 7.85
N THR A 19 22.14 -0.75 8.13
CA THR A 19 21.99 -0.06 9.43
C THR A 19 20.59 0.54 9.56
N ALA A 20 20.16 0.87 10.79
CA ALA A 20 18.90 1.55 11.03
C ALA A 20 18.80 2.89 10.28
N GLU A 21 19.91 3.63 10.16
CA GLU A 21 19.96 4.90 9.45
C GLU A 21 19.82 4.70 7.93
N GLU A 22 20.46 3.69 7.36
CA GLU A 22 20.30 3.34 5.93
C GLU A 22 18.89 2.89 5.61
N LYS A 23 18.24 2.10 6.49
CA LYS A 23 16.83 1.73 6.37
C LYS A 23 15.93 2.96 6.44
N HIS A 24 16.16 3.83 7.41
CA HIS A 24 15.42 5.09 7.56
C HIS A 24 15.51 5.93 6.28
N HIS A 25 16.72 6.10 5.74
CA HIS A 25 16.93 6.85 4.50
C HIS A 25 16.14 6.26 3.33
N LEU A 26 16.19 4.94 3.13
CA LEU A 26 15.42 4.26 2.08
C LEU A 26 13.90 4.46 2.24
N ILE A 27 13.41 4.36 3.48
CA ILE A 27 11.98 4.49 3.77
C ILE A 27 11.48 5.91 3.53
N THR A 28 12.26 6.91 3.89
CA THR A 28 11.79 8.31 3.90
C THR A 28 12.17 9.12 2.66
N ARG A 29 13.21 8.70 1.91
CA ARG A 29 13.65 9.45 0.73
C ARG A 29 12.54 9.60 -0.30
N ASN A 30 12.54 10.74 -0.99
CA ASN A 30 11.58 11.07 -2.05
C ASN A 30 10.10 11.10 -1.60
N LEU A 31 9.83 11.17 -0.30
CA LEU A 31 8.51 11.48 0.22
C LEU A 31 8.38 12.98 0.43
N GLN A 32 7.19 13.50 0.16
CA GLN A 32 6.89 14.92 0.38
C GLN A 32 6.85 15.24 1.87
N GLU A 33 6.35 14.32 2.68
CA GLU A 33 6.18 14.49 4.11
C GLU A 33 6.25 13.13 4.81
N VAL A 34 6.78 13.11 6.02
CA VAL A 34 6.80 11.92 6.90
C VAL A 34 6.25 12.32 8.26
N LEU A 35 5.06 11.85 8.57
CA LEU A 35 4.45 12.06 9.89
C LEU A 35 4.94 10.97 10.85
N GLY A 36 5.37 11.37 12.05
CA GLY A 36 5.86 10.44 13.07
C GLY A 36 7.28 9.92 12.83
N ASP A 37 8.13 10.72 12.18
CA ASP A 37 9.54 10.35 11.89
C ASP A 37 10.32 9.94 13.14
N ASP A 38 10.13 10.65 14.26
CA ASP A 38 10.78 10.33 15.54
C ASP A 38 10.42 8.91 16.04
N THR A 39 9.16 8.50 15.82
CA THR A 39 8.71 7.14 16.17
C THR A 39 9.35 6.11 15.26
N LEU A 40 9.43 6.40 13.97
CA LEU A 40 10.09 5.52 12.99
C LEU A 40 11.56 5.29 13.36
N ARG A 41 12.30 6.35 13.68
CA ARG A 41 13.71 6.27 14.11
C ARG A 41 13.92 5.42 15.35
N LYS A 42 12.98 5.44 16.29
CA LYS A 42 13.03 4.62 17.53
C LYS A 42 12.79 3.13 17.24
N ILE A 43 11.93 2.82 16.29
CA ILE A 43 11.52 1.44 15.98
C ILE A 43 12.55 0.70 15.11
N LEU A 44 13.13 1.37 14.14
CA LEU A 44 14.00 0.73 13.13
C LEU A 44 15.21 -0.01 13.70
N PRO A 45 15.87 0.43 14.81
CA PRO A 45 16.94 -0.35 15.44
C PRO A 45 16.45 -1.65 16.08
N GLU A 46 15.17 -1.73 16.46
CA GLU A 46 14.62 -2.88 17.19
C GLU A 46 13.99 -3.92 16.26
N ARG A 47 13.34 -3.48 15.17
CA ARG A 47 12.63 -4.36 14.24
C ARG A 47 12.40 -3.73 12.88
N ASN A 48 12.19 -4.58 11.89
CA ASN A 48 11.65 -4.14 10.60
C ASN A 48 10.18 -3.76 10.75
N ILE A 49 9.72 -2.84 9.91
CA ILE A 49 8.33 -2.36 9.92
C ILE A 49 7.50 -3.05 8.82
N SER A 50 6.20 -3.07 9.05
CA SER A 50 5.21 -3.47 8.04
C SER A 50 4.59 -2.21 7.45
N ILE A 51 4.49 -2.18 6.14
CA ILE A 51 3.96 -1.05 5.37
C ILE A 51 2.79 -1.54 4.53
N TYR A 52 1.76 -0.74 4.47
CA TYR A 52 0.68 -0.96 3.54
C TYR A 52 0.54 0.25 2.60
N TRP A 53 0.27 -0.04 1.34
CA TRP A 53 -0.06 0.94 0.31
C TRP A 53 -1.27 0.46 -0.47
N GLY A 54 -2.29 1.33 -0.60
CA GLY A 54 -3.51 1.00 -1.32
C GLY A 54 -3.62 1.75 -2.64
N THR A 55 -4.17 1.08 -3.64
CA THR A 55 -4.52 1.69 -4.93
C THR A 55 -5.90 1.23 -5.38
N ALA A 56 -6.70 2.18 -5.88
CA ALA A 56 -7.98 1.86 -6.49
C ALA A 56 -7.76 1.32 -7.91
N THR A 57 -8.47 0.25 -8.25
CA THR A 57 -8.36 -0.43 -9.56
C THR A 57 -9.31 0.17 -10.59
N THR A 58 -9.34 1.51 -10.72
CA THR A 58 -10.35 2.25 -11.50
C THR A 58 -9.95 2.60 -12.92
N GLY A 59 -8.68 2.56 -13.25
CA GLY A 59 -8.17 2.94 -14.57
C GLY A 59 -7.19 1.92 -15.13
N LYS A 60 -6.35 2.37 -16.05
CA LYS A 60 -5.18 1.61 -16.49
C LYS A 60 -3.96 2.14 -15.76
N PRO A 61 -3.08 1.28 -15.21
CA PRO A 61 -1.78 1.70 -14.74
C PRO A 61 -1.02 2.43 -15.85
N HIS A 62 -0.43 3.55 -15.51
CA HIS A 62 0.33 4.38 -16.45
C HIS A 62 1.71 4.74 -15.87
N ILE A 63 2.51 5.48 -16.61
CA ILE A 63 3.92 5.75 -16.27
C ILE A 63 4.11 6.34 -14.85
N ALA A 64 3.14 7.08 -14.33
CA ALA A 64 3.19 7.61 -12.96
C ALA A 64 3.22 6.51 -11.89
N TYR A 65 2.77 5.29 -12.20
CA TYR A 65 2.90 4.14 -11.30
C TYR A 65 4.36 3.77 -11.01
N PHE A 66 5.30 4.08 -11.91
CA PHE A 66 6.72 3.84 -11.64
C PHE A 66 7.23 4.59 -10.41
N VAL A 67 6.66 5.75 -10.08
CA VAL A 67 7.02 6.48 -8.86
C VAL A 67 6.63 5.67 -7.61
N CYS A 68 5.40 5.13 -7.58
CA CYS A 68 4.93 4.28 -6.49
C CYS A 68 5.73 2.96 -6.43
N ILE A 69 6.00 2.34 -7.59
CA ILE A 69 6.78 1.10 -7.68
C ILE A 69 8.22 1.30 -7.19
N ALA A 70 8.85 2.42 -7.54
CA ALA A 70 10.17 2.76 -7.05
C ALA A 70 10.17 2.90 -5.52
N LYS A 71 9.10 3.47 -4.94
CA LYS A 71 8.96 3.58 -3.49
C LYS A 71 8.71 2.24 -2.80
N ILE A 72 7.88 1.38 -3.38
CA ILE A 72 7.69 0.00 -2.90
C ILE A 72 9.02 -0.77 -2.95
N SER A 73 9.82 -0.57 -4.01
CA SER A 73 11.17 -1.12 -4.11
C SER A 73 12.05 -0.68 -2.94
N ASP A 74 12.03 0.61 -2.59
CA ASP A 74 12.79 1.13 -1.45
C ASP A 74 12.39 0.47 -0.13
N PHE A 75 11.09 0.30 0.10
CA PHE A 75 10.58 -0.38 1.29
C PHE A 75 11.05 -1.84 1.37
N LEU A 76 10.95 -2.59 0.28
CA LEU A 76 11.39 -3.98 0.21
C LEU A 76 12.91 -4.09 0.42
N LYS A 77 13.71 -3.21 -0.19
CA LYS A 77 15.17 -3.12 -0.01
C LYS A 77 15.54 -2.79 1.43
N ALA A 78 14.74 -1.98 2.12
CA ALA A 78 14.91 -1.69 3.55
C ALA A 78 14.51 -2.86 4.47
N GLY A 79 14.00 -3.97 3.92
CA GLY A 79 13.57 -5.14 4.66
C GLY A 79 12.16 -5.07 5.23
N CYS A 80 11.36 -4.08 4.79
CA CYS A 80 9.97 -3.96 5.21
C CYS A 80 9.09 -5.07 4.63
N ALA A 81 8.10 -5.53 5.40
CA ALA A 81 7.00 -6.31 4.87
C ALA A 81 5.99 -5.36 4.22
N VAL A 82 5.73 -5.51 2.92
CA VAL A 82 4.86 -4.60 2.16
C VAL A 82 3.59 -5.32 1.76
N THR A 83 2.44 -4.76 2.14
CA THR A 83 1.13 -5.19 1.68
C THR A 83 0.57 -4.19 0.69
N VAL A 84 0.29 -4.64 -0.53
CA VAL A 84 -0.40 -3.85 -1.55
C VAL A 84 -1.88 -4.18 -1.50
N LEU A 85 -2.68 -3.19 -1.12
CA LEU A 85 -4.14 -3.29 -1.15
C LEU A 85 -4.65 -2.92 -2.54
N LEU A 86 -5.24 -3.87 -3.21
CA LEU A 86 -5.99 -3.65 -4.44
C LEU A 86 -7.44 -3.32 -4.05
N ALA A 87 -7.74 -2.03 -3.99
CA ALA A 87 -8.99 -1.50 -3.43
C ALA A 87 -10.15 -1.61 -4.44
N ASP A 88 -10.59 -2.84 -4.69
CA ASP A 88 -11.64 -3.18 -5.65
C ASP A 88 -13.02 -2.66 -5.21
N LEU A 89 -13.44 -2.96 -3.99
CA LEU A 89 -14.71 -2.48 -3.44
C LEU A 89 -14.76 -0.95 -3.39
N HIS A 90 -13.66 -0.32 -3.00
CA HIS A 90 -13.52 1.12 -3.00
C HIS A 90 -13.68 1.70 -4.42
N GLY A 91 -13.05 1.08 -5.42
CA GLY A 91 -13.21 1.48 -6.82
C GLY A 91 -14.64 1.35 -7.34
N TYR A 92 -15.40 0.36 -6.85
CA TYR A 92 -16.82 0.22 -7.16
C TYR A 92 -17.66 1.31 -6.51
N LEU A 93 -17.42 1.61 -5.23
CA LEU A 93 -18.16 2.60 -4.46
C LEU A 93 -17.89 4.04 -4.92
N ASP A 94 -16.74 4.28 -5.57
CA ASP A 94 -16.40 5.59 -6.12
C ASP A 94 -17.22 5.91 -7.39
N ASN A 95 -18.51 6.21 -7.19
CA ASN A 95 -19.45 6.59 -8.24
C ASN A 95 -19.47 5.63 -9.46
N LEU A 96 -19.29 4.34 -9.21
CA LEU A 96 -19.29 3.28 -10.23
C LEU A 96 -18.22 3.46 -11.32
N LYS A 97 -17.08 4.08 -11.01
CA LYS A 97 -15.96 4.21 -11.94
C LYS A 97 -15.39 2.86 -12.38
N ALA A 98 -15.59 1.82 -11.56
CA ALA A 98 -15.24 0.44 -11.88
C ALA A 98 -16.50 -0.44 -11.78
N PRO A 99 -17.14 -0.84 -12.90
CA PRO A 99 -18.26 -1.77 -12.89
C PRO A 99 -17.93 -3.08 -12.19
N TRP A 100 -18.88 -3.62 -11.44
CA TRP A 100 -18.68 -4.82 -10.60
C TRP A 100 -18.10 -6.00 -11.39
N GLU A 101 -18.58 -6.23 -12.59
CA GLU A 101 -18.20 -7.34 -13.47
C GLU A 101 -16.72 -7.25 -13.91
N LEU A 102 -16.18 -6.04 -13.94
CA LEU A 102 -14.79 -5.81 -14.33
C LEU A 102 -13.80 -5.81 -13.16
N LEU A 103 -14.27 -5.74 -11.92
CA LEU A 103 -13.40 -5.63 -10.75
C LEU A 103 -12.38 -6.78 -10.66
N ALA A 104 -12.83 -8.02 -10.81
CA ALA A 104 -11.96 -9.17 -10.72
C ALA A 104 -10.87 -9.19 -11.80
N HIS A 105 -11.21 -8.76 -13.02
CA HIS A 105 -10.24 -8.65 -14.12
C HIS A 105 -9.24 -7.52 -13.90
N ARG A 106 -9.72 -6.35 -13.44
CA ARG A 106 -8.87 -5.20 -13.13
C ARG A 106 -7.90 -5.49 -12.01
N VAL A 107 -8.35 -6.14 -10.93
CA VAL A 107 -7.50 -6.55 -9.82
C VAL A 107 -6.35 -7.46 -10.28
N LYS A 108 -6.66 -8.49 -11.08
CA LYS A 108 -5.63 -9.39 -11.64
C LYS A 108 -4.64 -8.64 -12.53
N TYR A 109 -5.14 -7.71 -13.34
CA TYR A 109 -4.30 -6.89 -14.21
C TYR A 109 -3.35 -5.99 -13.41
N TYR A 110 -3.86 -5.29 -12.39
CA TYR A 110 -3.03 -4.45 -11.53
C TYR A 110 -1.98 -5.26 -10.77
N GLU A 111 -2.36 -6.41 -10.21
CA GLU A 111 -1.43 -7.30 -9.52
C GLU A 111 -0.31 -7.76 -10.44
N PHE A 112 -0.66 -8.21 -11.65
CA PHE A 112 0.31 -8.63 -12.65
C PHE A 112 1.27 -7.52 -13.04
N ILE A 113 0.77 -6.31 -13.34
CA ILE A 113 1.61 -5.17 -13.72
C ILE A 113 2.56 -4.76 -12.60
N ILE A 114 2.07 -4.64 -11.36
CA ILE A 114 2.90 -4.26 -10.21
C ILE A 114 4.00 -5.29 -9.96
N LYS A 115 3.67 -6.57 -9.97
CA LYS A 115 4.66 -7.66 -9.85
C LYS A 115 5.71 -7.59 -10.95
N SER A 116 5.27 -7.51 -12.21
CA SER A 116 6.19 -7.48 -13.36
C SER A 116 7.12 -6.27 -13.32
N MET A 117 6.63 -5.10 -12.89
CA MET A 117 7.46 -3.91 -12.73
C MET A 117 8.53 -4.11 -11.65
N LEU A 118 8.16 -4.66 -10.49
CA LEU A 118 9.10 -4.92 -9.39
C LEU A 118 10.14 -6.00 -9.78
N GLU A 119 9.72 -7.06 -10.43
CA GLU A 119 10.61 -8.12 -10.93
C GLU A 119 11.60 -7.56 -11.96
N SER A 120 11.16 -6.68 -12.85
CA SER A 120 12.01 -6.09 -13.89
C SER A 120 13.17 -5.25 -13.33
N ILE A 121 13.02 -4.71 -12.13
CA ILE A 121 14.06 -3.94 -11.44
C ILE A 121 14.83 -4.77 -10.39
N GLY A 122 14.60 -6.09 -10.36
CA GLY A 122 15.38 -7.03 -9.54
C GLY A 122 15.14 -6.91 -8.04
N VAL A 123 13.93 -6.56 -7.62
CA VAL A 123 13.58 -6.42 -6.20
C VAL A 123 13.14 -7.77 -5.61
N PRO A 124 13.61 -8.16 -4.41
CA PRO A 124 13.13 -9.36 -3.74
C PRO A 124 11.65 -9.23 -3.37
N LEU A 125 10.83 -10.22 -3.75
CA LEU A 125 9.36 -10.19 -3.57
C LEU A 125 8.88 -11.04 -2.39
N GLU A 126 9.75 -11.67 -1.62
CA GLU A 126 9.38 -12.59 -0.53
C GLU A 126 8.53 -11.91 0.56
N LYS A 127 8.74 -10.61 0.76
CA LYS A 127 8.01 -9.79 1.75
C LYS A 127 6.89 -8.95 1.13
N LEU A 128 6.57 -9.17 -0.14
CA LEU A 128 5.46 -8.50 -0.83
C LEU A 128 4.21 -9.37 -0.80
N LYS A 129 3.11 -8.78 -0.34
CA LYS A 129 1.79 -9.43 -0.30
C LYS A 129 0.76 -8.56 -1.00
N PHE A 130 -0.13 -9.19 -1.77
CA PHE A 130 -1.31 -8.53 -2.33
C PHE A 130 -2.56 -8.95 -1.57
N VAL A 131 -3.42 -7.98 -1.29
CA VAL A 131 -4.72 -8.16 -0.63
C VAL A 131 -5.77 -7.39 -1.40
N ARG A 132 -6.94 -7.98 -1.62
CA ARG A 132 -8.09 -7.29 -2.21
C ARG A 132 -8.97 -6.72 -1.10
N GLY A 133 -9.61 -5.59 -1.35
CA GLY A 133 -10.60 -5.05 -0.44
C GLY A 133 -11.69 -6.06 -0.12
N THR A 134 -12.24 -6.73 -1.15
CA THR A 134 -13.28 -7.77 -1.00
C THR A 134 -12.84 -9.00 -0.20
N ASP A 135 -11.54 -9.27 -0.03
CA ASP A 135 -11.07 -10.41 0.76
C ASP A 135 -11.39 -10.28 2.25
N TYR A 136 -11.53 -9.05 2.76
CA TYR A 136 -11.78 -8.82 4.20
C TYR A 136 -12.94 -7.85 4.48
N GLN A 137 -13.21 -6.86 3.59
CA GLN A 137 -14.24 -5.85 3.83
C GLN A 137 -15.66 -6.43 3.81
N LEU A 138 -15.86 -7.58 3.16
CA LEU A 138 -17.16 -8.30 3.13
C LEU A 138 -17.27 -9.33 4.26
N SER A 139 -16.27 -9.43 5.14
CA SER A 139 -16.37 -10.28 6.31
C SER A 139 -17.43 -9.78 7.28
N ARG A 140 -17.98 -10.70 8.06
CA ARG A 140 -18.98 -10.36 9.09
C ARG A 140 -18.45 -9.33 10.09
N GLU A 141 -17.22 -9.53 10.53
CA GLU A 141 -16.55 -8.69 11.53
C GLU A 141 -16.37 -7.28 11.01
N TYR A 142 -15.83 -7.12 9.81
CA TYR A 142 -15.64 -5.81 9.18
C TYR A 142 -16.98 -5.12 8.93
N THR A 143 -17.96 -5.83 8.39
CA THR A 143 -19.30 -5.28 8.13
C THR A 143 -19.95 -4.80 9.42
N LEU A 144 -19.83 -5.55 10.52
CA LEU A 144 -20.34 -5.15 11.82
C LEU A 144 -19.68 -3.87 12.34
N ASP A 145 -18.36 -3.73 12.14
CA ASP A 145 -17.63 -2.53 12.54
C ASP A 145 -18.02 -1.31 11.70
N VAL A 146 -18.30 -1.49 10.40
CA VAL A 146 -18.89 -0.43 9.57
C VAL A 146 -20.23 0.04 10.15
N TYR A 147 -21.12 -0.88 10.53
CA TYR A 147 -22.39 -0.50 11.16
C TYR A 147 -22.19 0.21 12.51
N LYS A 148 -21.24 -0.23 13.32
CA LYS A 148 -20.90 0.49 14.58
C LYS A 148 -20.41 1.91 14.27
N MET A 149 -19.57 2.09 13.27
CA MET A 149 -19.10 3.41 12.86
C MET A 149 -20.27 4.33 12.45
N THR A 150 -21.30 3.82 11.78
CA THR A 150 -22.46 4.65 11.40
C THR A 150 -23.22 5.21 12.59
N SER A 151 -23.06 4.66 13.79
CA SER A 151 -23.68 5.16 15.02
C SER A 151 -22.89 6.29 15.70
N VAL A 152 -21.64 6.52 15.30
CA VAL A 152 -20.74 7.51 15.94
C VAL A 152 -20.21 8.57 14.97
N VAL A 153 -20.30 8.32 13.67
CA VAL A 153 -19.85 9.26 12.62
C VAL A 153 -21.08 10.00 12.08
N SER A 154 -21.05 11.33 12.15
CA SER A 154 -22.13 12.14 11.57
C SER A 154 -22.08 12.17 10.04
N GLN A 155 -23.25 12.39 9.39
CA GLN A 155 -23.32 12.55 7.95
C GLN A 155 -22.43 13.74 7.48
N HIS A 156 -22.31 14.78 8.31
CA HIS A 156 -21.47 15.93 8.02
C HIS A 156 -19.98 15.53 7.95
N ASP A 157 -19.50 14.76 8.93
CA ASP A 157 -18.11 14.32 8.97
C ASP A 157 -17.80 13.35 7.84
N ALA A 158 -18.70 12.43 7.53
CA ALA A 158 -18.56 11.51 6.40
C ALA A 158 -18.46 12.28 5.06
N LYS A 159 -19.32 13.29 4.84
CA LYS A 159 -19.24 14.16 3.65
C LYS A 159 -17.95 14.98 3.59
N LYS A 160 -17.44 15.41 4.72
CA LYS A 160 -16.18 16.17 4.81
C LYS A 160 -14.98 15.27 4.47
N ALA A 161 -14.94 14.06 5.01
CA ALA A 161 -13.91 13.08 4.73
C ALA A 161 -13.92 12.63 3.27
N GLY A 162 -15.09 12.37 2.70
CA GLY A 162 -15.27 11.99 1.29
C GLY A 162 -15.44 13.15 0.31
N ALA A 163 -15.04 14.36 0.69
CA ALA A 163 -15.32 15.58 -0.09
C ALA A 163 -14.79 15.53 -1.53
N GLU A 164 -13.66 14.91 -1.77
CA GLU A 164 -13.10 14.77 -3.12
C GLU A 164 -14.00 13.91 -4.03
N VAL A 165 -14.52 12.82 -3.50
CA VAL A 165 -15.42 11.90 -4.23
C VAL A 165 -16.80 12.54 -4.44
N VAL A 166 -17.36 13.12 -3.38
CA VAL A 166 -18.70 13.73 -3.42
C VAL A 166 -18.75 14.95 -4.34
N LYS A 167 -17.66 15.72 -4.43
CA LYS A 167 -17.58 16.94 -5.27
C LYS A 167 -17.33 16.66 -6.75
N GLN A 168 -16.87 15.47 -7.11
CA GLN A 168 -16.50 15.12 -8.50
C GLN A 168 -17.71 15.03 -9.45
N VAL A 169 -18.92 14.82 -8.93
CA VAL A 169 -20.14 14.67 -9.71
C VAL A 169 -21.24 15.59 -9.18
N LYS A 170 -22.09 16.09 -10.09
CA LYS A 170 -23.18 16.98 -9.74
C LYS A 170 -24.23 16.29 -8.85
N PHE A 171 -24.47 15.00 -9.06
CA PHE A 171 -25.40 14.17 -8.28
C PHE A 171 -24.68 12.90 -7.82
N PRO A 172 -23.95 12.92 -6.69
CA PRO A 172 -23.24 11.76 -6.19
C PRO A 172 -24.19 10.64 -5.80
N LEU A 173 -23.83 9.40 -6.12
CA LEU A 173 -24.59 8.24 -5.69
C LEU A 173 -24.47 8.04 -4.18
N LEU A 174 -25.46 7.34 -3.59
CA LEU A 174 -25.45 6.98 -2.16
C LEU A 174 -24.20 6.13 -1.80
N SER A 175 -23.72 5.32 -2.74
CA SER A 175 -22.48 4.55 -2.59
C SER A 175 -21.27 5.41 -2.26
N GLY A 176 -21.22 6.67 -2.68
CA GLY A 176 -20.16 7.61 -2.32
C GLY A 176 -20.09 7.94 -0.82
N LEU A 177 -21.15 7.68 -0.04
CA LEU A 177 -21.14 7.82 1.41
C LEU A 177 -20.53 6.59 2.12
N LEU A 178 -20.44 5.45 1.42
CA LEU A 178 -19.82 4.23 1.92
C LEU A 178 -18.33 4.12 1.51
N TYR A 179 -17.90 5.05 0.66
CA TYR A 179 -16.53 5.18 0.20
C TYR A 179 -15.57 5.51 1.35
#